data_ec0dab027ff7dc598d2d35f3ac442fd5
#
_entry.id   ec0dab027ff7dc598d2d35f3ac442fd5
#
_cell.length_a   1.000
_cell.length_b   1.000
_cell.length_c   1.000
_cell.angle_alpha   90.00
_cell.angle_beta   90.00
_cell.angle_gamma   90.00
#
_symmetry.space_group_name_H-M   'P 1'
#
loop_
_entity.id
_entity.type
_entity.pdbx_description
1 polymer ?
#
loop_
_entity_poly.entity_id
_entity_poly.type
_entity_poly.pdbx_seq_one_letter_code
_entity_poly.pdbx_strand_id
1 'polypeptide(L)'
;MVWEDITEEKSQAGFGTAAAKSYILNNYEITFNNKEDIQKLVNGAIEYANMIVYEKSKEDEKYKYMGATLEILLIINDDIYIGHAGDSRIYRLRKDVLKKLTKDHSYIENLIEDGKITREEAVKHPDKNMVTKGIGNSKLVEPDVIHRKFRDGDIILMCTDGLTNMVSEERIKEILKEEGDVSKKLTDEANKNGGMDNITVVVIKK
;
A
#
# COMPACT_ATOMS: atom_id res chain seq x y z
N MET A 1 -2.88 -9.74 16.22
CA MET A 1 -3.30 -8.79 15.16
C MET A 1 -3.03 -7.40 15.70
N VAL A 2 -2.04 -6.70 15.15
CA VAL A 2 -1.69 -5.33 15.53
C VAL A 2 -2.29 -4.40 14.48
N TRP A 3 -3.05 -3.40 14.92
CA TRP A 3 -3.60 -2.37 14.08
C TRP A 3 -2.98 -1.04 14.50
N GLU A 4 -2.20 -0.42 13.66
CA GLU A 4 -1.84 0.98 13.81
C GLU A 4 -2.74 1.81 12.88
N ASP A 5 -3.61 2.61 13.47
CA ASP A 5 -4.40 3.62 12.76
C ASP A 5 -3.50 4.84 12.55
N ILE A 6 -2.95 4.98 11.36
CA ILE A 6 -2.04 6.08 11.00
C ILE A 6 -2.81 7.26 10.36
N THR A 7 -4.14 7.15 10.21
CA THR A 7 -4.94 8.14 9.48
C THR A 7 -5.93 8.87 10.38
N GLU A 8 -6.06 10.19 10.20
CA GLU A 8 -7.19 10.95 10.78
C GLU A 8 -8.52 10.37 10.25
N GLU A 9 -9.42 9.96 11.14
CA GLU A 9 -10.73 9.37 10.82
C GLU A 9 -11.57 10.19 9.83
N LYS A 10 -11.26 11.48 9.65
CA LYS A 10 -11.99 12.40 8.76
C LYS A 10 -11.36 12.55 7.38
N SER A 11 -10.25 11.88 7.11
CA SER A 11 -9.60 11.87 5.80
C SER A 11 -10.16 10.76 4.89
N GLN A 12 -9.91 10.88 3.60
CA GLN A 12 -10.30 9.85 2.60
C GLN A 12 -9.66 8.50 2.92
N ALA A 13 -8.38 8.53 3.26
CA ALA A 13 -7.63 7.35 3.69
C ALA A 13 -8.20 6.77 4.99
N GLY A 14 -8.61 7.61 5.94
CA GLY A 14 -9.24 7.20 7.18
C GLY A 14 -10.56 6.45 6.98
N PHE A 15 -11.45 6.94 6.11
CA PHE A 15 -12.69 6.24 5.78
C PHE A 15 -12.42 4.89 5.12
N GLY A 16 -11.47 4.82 4.18
CA GLY A 16 -11.09 3.58 3.51
C GLY A 16 -10.49 2.56 4.47
N THR A 17 -9.56 2.99 5.32
CA THR A 17 -8.90 2.13 6.32
C THR A 17 -9.90 1.60 7.35
N ALA A 18 -10.78 2.45 7.89
CA ALA A 18 -11.80 2.05 8.86
C ALA A 18 -12.80 1.04 8.24
N ALA A 19 -13.22 1.27 7.00
CA ALA A 19 -14.12 0.36 6.29
C ALA A 19 -13.47 -1.00 6.03
N ALA A 20 -12.24 -1.03 5.52
CA ALA A 20 -11.50 -2.27 5.27
C ALA A 20 -11.28 -3.07 6.56
N LYS A 21 -10.86 -2.40 7.63
CA LYS A 21 -10.69 -3.00 8.97
C LYS A 21 -11.98 -3.60 9.48
N SER A 22 -13.09 -2.85 9.43
CA SER A 22 -14.40 -3.32 9.85
C SER A 22 -14.84 -4.55 9.06
N TYR A 23 -14.67 -4.52 7.74
CA TYR A 23 -14.99 -5.66 6.88
C TYR A 23 -14.22 -6.91 7.27
N ILE A 24 -12.89 -6.81 7.45
CA ILE A 24 -12.05 -7.94 7.84
C ILE A 24 -12.48 -8.49 9.20
N LEU A 25 -12.67 -7.62 10.21
CA LEU A 25 -13.04 -8.06 11.57
C LEU A 25 -14.40 -8.76 11.61
N ASN A 26 -15.36 -8.30 10.81
CA ASN A 26 -16.71 -8.86 10.79
C ASN A 26 -16.84 -10.15 9.96
N ASN A 27 -15.94 -10.37 9.01
CA ASN A 27 -16.00 -11.51 8.09
C ASN A 27 -14.85 -12.52 8.28
N TYR A 28 -13.88 -12.22 9.15
CA TYR A 28 -12.83 -13.18 9.47
C TYR A 28 -13.37 -14.28 10.37
N GLU A 29 -13.47 -15.47 9.80
CA GLU A 29 -13.84 -16.68 10.53
C GLU A 29 -12.57 -17.49 10.84
N ILE A 30 -12.47 -17.99 12.09
CA ILE A 30 -11.33 -18.84 12.52
C ILE A 30 -11.27 -20.13 11.69
N THR A 31 -12.39 -20.48 11.02
CA THR A 31 -12.50 -21.64 10.14
C THR A 31 -11.94 -21.44 8.73
N PHE A 32 -11.43 -20.28 8.38
CA PHE A 32 -10.74 -20.08 7.10
C PHE A 32 -9.47 -20.92 7.05
N ASN A 33 -9.59 -22.09 6.44
CA ASN A 33 -8.51 -23.08 6.36
C ASN A 33 -7.76 -23.09 5.03
N ASN A 34 -8.23 -22.31 4.05
CA ASN A 34 -7.61 -22.27 2.74
C ASN A 34 -7.25 -20.83 2.32
N LYS A 35 -6.30 -20.76 1.38
CA LYS A 35 -5.75 -19.48 0.91
C LYS A 35 -6.76 -18.66 0.13
N GLU A 36 -7.63 -19.32 -0.60
CA GLU A 36 -8.63 -18.71 -1.46
C GLU A 36 -9.65 -17.91 -0.64
N ASP A 37 -10.06 -18.41 0.53
CA ASP A 37 -11.00 -17.70 1.39
C ASP A 37 -10.37 -16.44 1.99
N ILE A 38 -9.09 -16.51 2.39
CA ILE A 38 -8.36 -15.35 2.87
C ILE A 38 -8.14 -14.32 1.75
N GLN A 39 -7.85 -14.78 0.54
CA GLN A 39 -7.72 -13.88 -0.60
C GLN A 39 -9.04 -13.19 -0.93
N LYS A 40 -10.17 -13.92 -0.89
CA LYS A 40 -11.51 -13.34 -1.04
C LYS A 40 -11.83 -12.31 0.05
N LEU A 41 -11.45 -12.61 1.31
CA LEU A 41 -11.62 -11.67 2.42
C LEU A 41 -10.87 -10.36 2.16
N VAL A 42 -9.62 -10.44 1.75
CA VAL A 42 -8.78 -9.27 1.45
C VAL A 42 -9.33 -8.48 0.27
N ASN A 43 -9.75 -9.18 -0.79
CA ASN A 43 -10.39 -8.56 -1.96
C ASN A 43 -11.67 -7.81 -1.56
N GLY A 44 -12.59 -8.50 -0.85
CA GLY A 44 -13.85 -7.91 -0.40
C GLY A 44 -13.65 -6.73 0.54
N ALA A 45 -12.57 -6.71 1.34
CA ALA A 45 -12.26 -5.58 2.20
C ALA A 45 -11.91 -4.32 1.39
N ILE A 46 -11.16 -4.44 0.28
CA ILE A 46 -10.86 -3.30 -0.58
C ILE A 46 -12.10 -2.87 -1.38
N GLU A 47 -12.88 -3.81 -1.91
CA GLU A 47 -14.13 -3.50 -2.60
C GLU A 47 -15.12 -2.76 -1.69
N TYR A 48 -15.26 -3.21 -0.44
CA TYR A 48 -16.09 -2.54 0.55
C TYR A 48 -15.58 -1.15 0.91
N ALA A 49 -14.27 -1.00 1.13
CA ALA A 49 -13.66 0.31 1.36
C ALA A 49 -13.88 1.25 0.17
N ASN A 50 -13.72 0.76 -1.06
CA ASN A 50 -14.01 1.52 -2.27
C ASN A 50 -15.47 2.00 -2.31
N MET A 51 -16.41 1.13 -2.01
CA MET A 51 -17.84 1.47 -1.98
C MET A 51 -18.11 2.61 -0.99
N ILE A 52 -17.57 2.51 0.23
CA ILE A 52 -17.76 3.53 1.29
C ILE A 52 -17.17 4.87 0.86
N VAL A 53 -15.93 4.90 0.37
CA VAL A 53 -15.26 6.14 -0.06
C VAL A 53 -15.98 6.74 -1.28
N TYR A 54 -16.38 5.90 -2.25
CA TYR A 54 -17.10 6.34 -3.44
C TYR A 54 -18.48 6.93 -3.13
N GLU A 55 -19.26 6.31 -2.26
CA GLU A 55 -20.56 6.89 -1.84
C GLU A 55 -20.33 8.19 -1.05
N LYS A 56 -19.32 8.23 -0.19
CA LYS A 56 -18.97 9.45 0.54
C LYS A 56 -18.59 10.60 -0.37
N SER A 57 -17.93 10.33 -1.48
CA SER A 57 -17.56 11.34 -2.47
C SER A 57 -18.75 12.03 -3.16
N LYS A 58 -19.95 11.44 -3.06
CA LYS A 58 -21.18 11.98 -3.63
C LYS A 58 -22.05 12.75 -2.64
N GLU A 59 -21.79 12.64 -1.34
CA GLU A 59 -22.62 13.26 -0.32
C GLU A 59 -22.46 14.79 -0.26
N ASP A 60 -21.26 15.29 -0.60
CA ASP A 60 -20.96 16.73 -0.49
C ASP A 60 -19.90 17.11 -1.55
N GLU A 61 -20.04 18.29 -2.14
CA GLU A 61 -19.06 18.81 -3.13
C GLU A 61 -17.62 18.87 -2.62
N LYS A 62 -17.44 19.06 -1.30
CA LYS A 62 -16.11 19.04 -0.66
C LYS A 62 -15.41 17.68 -0.74
N TYR A 63 -16.17 16.62 -0.94
CA TYR A 63 -15.67 15.25 -1.09
C TYR A 63 -15.58 14.81 -2.57
N LYS A 64 -15.98 15.69 -3.49
CA LYS A 64 -15.90 15.42 -4.93
C LYS A 64 -14.46 15.11 -5.34
N TYR A 65 -14.30 14.06 -6.13
CA TYR A 65 -13.00 13.51 -6.52
C TYR A 65 -12.17 12.90 -5.37
N MET A 66 -12.82 12.51 -4.28
CA MET A 66 -12.16 11.73 -3.23
C MET A 66 -11.63 10.41 -3.82
N GLY A 67 -10.37 10.16 -3.56
CA GLY A 67 -9.70 8.91 -3.87
C GLY A 67 -8.49 8.74 -2.97
N ALA A 68 -8.14 7.49 -2.70
CA ALA A 68 -6.95 7.16 -1.93
C ALA A 68 -6.33 5.86 -2.42
N THR A 69 -5.05 5.64 -2.09
CA THR A 69 -4.45 4.32 -2.15
C THR A 69 -4.88 3.51 -0.92
N LEU A 70 -4.92 2.20 -1.04
CA LEU A 70 -5.19 1.31 0.09
C LEU A 70 -4.33 0.05 -0.02
N GLU A 71 -3.53 -0.17 1.01
CA GLU A 71 -2.75 -1.37 1.21
C GLU A 71 -3.23 -2.12 2.45
N ILE A 72 -3.48 -3.42 2.28
CA ILE A 72 -3.79 -4.34 3.35
C ILE A 72 -2.69 -5.38 3.43
N LEU A 73 -2.13 -5.57 4.61
CA LEU A 73 -1.25 -6.69 4.91
C LEU A 73 -1.86 -7.53 6.03
N LEU A 74 -2.32 -8.70 5.69
CA LEU A 74 -2.84 -9.67 6.65
C LEU A 74 -1.82 -10.78 6.86
N ILE A 75 -1.39 -10.99 8.11
CA ILE A 75 -0.42 -12.02 8.49
C ILE A 75 -1.16 -13.12 9.23
N ILE A 76 -1.09 -14.34 8.69
CA ILE A 76 -1.70 -15.54 9.28
C ILE A 76 -0.62 -16.64 9.32
N ASN A 77 -0.16 -16.99 10.51
CA ASN A 77 0.96 -17.90 10.71
C ASN A 77 2.20 -17.44 9.92
N ASP A 78 2.65 -18.26 8.96
CA ASP A 78 3.80 -18.02 8.08
C ASP A 78 3.40 -17.51 6.69
N ASP A 79 2.19 -17.05 6.53
CA ASP A 79 1.67 -16.51 5.27
C ASP A 79 1.31 -15.03 5.40
N ILE A 80 1.61 -14.28 4.35
CA ILE A 80 1.12 -12.91 4.18
C ILE A 80 0.18 -12.84 2.99
N TYR A 81 -0.90 -12.12 3.18
CA TYR A 81 -1.89 -11.79 2.16
C TYR A 81 -1.91 -10.28 2.00
N ILE A 82 -1.64 -9.82 0.80
CA ILE A 82 -1.56 -8.40 0.47
C ILE A 82 -2.75 -8.07 -0.40
N GLY A 83 -3.47 -7.03 -0.04
CA GLY A 83 -4.43 -6.36 -0.90
C GLY A 83 -3.86 -5.00 -1.28
N HIS A 84 -3.96 -4.63 -2.56
CA HIS A 84 -3.32 -3.45 -3.10
C HIS A 84 -4.22 -2.72 -4.10
N ALA A 85 -4.40 -1.43 -3.88
CA ALA A 85 -5.05 -0.52 -4.83
C ALA A 85 -4.38 0.86 -4.73
N GLY A 86 -3.55 1.21 -5.70
CA GLY A 86 -2.83 2.48 -5.72
C GLY A 86 -1.39 2.37 -6.23
N ASP A 87 -0.58 3.33 -5.84
CA ASP A 87 0.86 3.41 -6.13
C ASP A 87 1.73 3.41 -4.86
N SER A 88 1.11 3.26 -3.69
CA SER A 88 1.83 2.89 -2.46
C SER A 88 2.43 1.50 -2.62
N ARG A 89 3.53 1.23 -1.93
CA ARG A 89 4.35 0.06 -2.23
C ARG A 89 4.55 -0.83 -1.02
N ILE A 90 4.61 -2.15 -1.29
CA ILE A 90 5.02 -3.15 -0.29
C ILE A 90 6.27 -3.84 -0.80
N TYR A 91 7.30 -3.82 0.05
CA TYR A 91 8.57 -4.50 -0.21
C TYR A 91 8.81 -5.62 0.81
N ARG A 92 9.61 -6.59 0.42
CA ARG A 92 10.17 -7.59 1.32
C ARG A 92 11.69 -7.60 1.19
N LEU A 93 12.38 -7.41 2.31
CA LEU A 93 13.81 -7.70 2.44
C LEU A 93 13.98 -9.14 2.94
N ARG A 94 14.68 -9.97 2.17
CA ARG A 94 15.04 -11.35 2.51
C ARG A 94 16.44 -11.65 2.00
N LYS A 95 17.33 -12.18 2.87
CA LYS A 95 18.70 -12.55 2.49
C LYS A 95 19.40 -11.46 1.66
N ASP A 96 19.35 -10.23 2.13
CA ASP A 96 19.94 -9.04 1.49
C ASP A 96 19.33 -8.62 0.13
N VAL A 97 18.22 -9.21 -0.26
CA VAL A 97 17.48 -8.81 -1.47
C VAL A 97 16.21 -8.08 -1.08
N LEU A 98 16.15 -6.79 -1.42
CA LEU A 98 14.91 -5.99 -1.37
C LEU A 98 14.11 -6.26 -2.63
N LYS A 99 12.86 -6.69 -2.47
CA LYS A 99 11.96 -6.98 -3.59
C LYS A 99 10.64 -6.27 -3.41
N LYS A 100 10.24 -5.45 -4.38
CA LYS A 100 8.89 -4.91 -4.48
C LYS A 100 7.90 -6.05 -4.72
N LEU A 101 6.84 -6.14 -3.92
CA LEU A 101 5.81 -7.19 -3.99
C LEU A 101 4.57 -6.70 -4.72
N THR A 102 4.27 -5.41 -4.66
CA THR A 102 3.17 -4.74 -5.36
C THR A 102 3.63 -4.18 -6.70
N LYS A 103 2.69 -3.89 -7.56
CA LYS A 103 2.89 -3.19 -8.83
C LYS A 103 2.08 -1.90 -8.79
N ASP A 104 2.72 -0.77 -9.07
CA ASP A 104 2.06 0.52 -8.97
C ASP A 104 0.90 0.62 -9.99
N HIS A 105 -0.27 0.97 -9.52
CA HIS A 105 -1.41 1.29 -10.38
C HIS A 105 -1.31 2.75 -10.83
N SER A 106 -0.33 3.04 -11.66
CA SER A 106 -0.07 4.37 -12.19
C SER A 106 -0.07 4.40 -13.73
N TYR A 107 -0.34 5.59 -14.28
CA TYR A 107 -0.25 5.79 -15.72
C TYR A 107 1.15 5.48 -16.26
N ILE A 108 2.16 5.84 -15.50
CA ILE A 108 3.56 5.63 -15.85
C ILE A 108 3.91 4.13 -15.91
N GLU A 109 3.49 3.34 -14.94
CA GLU A 109 3.76 1.90 -14.97
C GLU A 109 3.08 1.23 -16.16
N ASN A 110 1.89 1.68 -16.56
CA ASN A 110 1.23 1.20 -17.77
C ASN A 110 2.01 1.56 -19.04
N LEU A 111 2.57 2.79 -19.12
CA LEU A 111 3.41 3.19 -20.27
C LEU A 111 4.71 2.38 -20.37
N ILE A 112 5.32 2.05 -19.23
CA ILE A 112 6.53 1.21 -19.16
C ILE A 112 6.21 -0.21 -19.64
N GLU A 113 5.10 -0.79 -19.19
CA GLU A 113 4.68 -2.13 -19.60
C GLU A 113 4.33 -2.23 -21.09
N ASP A 114 3.68 -1.19 -21.61
CA ASP A 114 3.40 -1.07 -23.06
C ASP A 114 4.69 -0.83 -23.88
N GLY A 115 5.84 -0.66 -23.23
CA GLY A 115 7.11 -0.35 -23.90
C GLY A 115 7.16 1.03 -24.53
N LYS A 116 6.29 1.96 -24.11
CA LYS A 116 6.20 3.32 -24.66
C LYS A 116 7.23 4.26 -24.07
N ILE A 117 7.67 4.02 -22.84
CA ILE A 117 8.73 4.77 -22.15
C ILE A 117 9.63 3.83 -21.36
N THR A 118 10.87 4.24 -21.13
CA THR A 118 11.81 3.56 -20.22
C THR A 118 11.59 4.00 -18.77
N ARG A 119 12.18 3.27 -17.79
CA ARG A 119 12.15 3.67 -16.39
C ARG A 119 12.87 4.99 -16.13
N GLU A 120 13.90 5.31 -16.90
CA GLU A 120 14.66 6.56 -16.83
C GLU A 120 13.81 7.75 -17.31
N GLU A 121 13.05 7.57 -18.39
CA GLU A 121 12.11 8.59 -18.90
C GLU A 121 10.95 8.83 -17.94
N ALA A 122 10.46 7.78 -17.28
CA ALA A 122 9.38 7.82 -16.31
C ALA A 122 9.63 8.82 -15.17
N VAL A 123 10.87 8.93 -14.67
CA VAL A 123 11.23 9.82 -13.55
C VAL A 123 10.92 11.29 -13.86
N LYS A 124 11.02 11.70 -15.12
CA LYS A 124 10.81 13.09 -15.58
C LYS A 124 9.45 13.32 -16.25
N HIS A 125 8.61 12.28 -16.30
CA HIS A 125 7.33 12.40 -16.98
C HIS A 125 6.38 13.36 -16.24
N PRO A 126 5.64 14.26 -16.92
CA PRO A 126 4.74 15.22 -16.28
C PRO A 126 3.64 14.54 -15.46
N ASP A 127 3.12 13.40 -15.93
CA ASP A 127 2.04 12.65 -15.29
C ASP A 127 2.54 11.52 -14.37
N LYS A 128 3.76 11.63 -13.84
CA LYS A 128 4.38 10.58 -13.02
C LYS A 128 3.60 10.23 -11.75
N ASN A 129 2.80 11.12 -11.24
CA ASN A 129 1.98 10.93 -10.04
C ASN A 129 0.51 10.57 -10.37
N MET A 130 0.20 10.23 -11.63
CA MET A 130 -1.17 9.91 -12.04
C MET A 130 -1.50 8.46 -11.66
N VAL A 131 -2.30 8.31 -10.59
CA VAL A 131 -2.84 7.01 -10.15
C VAL A 131 -4.00 6.60 -11.06
N THR A 132 -3.96 5.38 -11.58
CA THR A 132 -4.99 4.83 -12.47
C THR A 132 -6.01 3.95 -11.76
N LYS A 133 -5.66 3.41 -10.59
CA LYS A 133 -6.51 2.56 -9.78
C LYS A 133 -6.31 2.90 -8.30
N GLY A 134 -7.35 3.42 -7.66
CA GLY A 134 -7.40 3.70 -6.23
C GLY A 134 -8.84 3.57 -5.74
N ILE A 135 -9.04 3.52 -4.43
CA ILE A 135 -10.38 3.46 -3.83
C ILE A 135 -11.08 4.84 -3.94
N GLY A 136 -12.38 4.84 -4.20
CA GLY A 136 -13.21 6.03 -4.30
C GLY A 136 -13.24 6.70 -5.68
N ASN A 137 -12.32 6.36 -6.59
CA ASN A 137 -12.23 6.97 -7.93
C ASN A 137 -13.35 6.51 -8.87
N SER A 138 -13.84 5.29 -8.69
CA SER A 138 -14.89 4.69 -9.50
C SER A 138 -15.79 3.81 -8.66
N LYS A 139 -16.98 3.49 -9.19
CA LYS A 139 -17.95 2.63 -8.50
C LYS A 139 -17.38 1.24 -8.18
N LEU A 140 -16.53 0.73 -9.05
CA LEU A 140 -15.89 -0.58 -8.91
C LEU A 140 -14.38 -0.41 -8.88
N VAL A 141 -13.69 -1.23 -8.11
CA VAL A 141 -12.24 -1.36 -8.07
C VAL A 141 -11.88 -2.84 -8.23
N GLU A 142 -10.83 -3.12 -8.96
CA GLU A 142 -10.25 -4.47 -9.08
C GLU A 142 -8.88 -4.45 -8.37
N PRO A 143 -8.81 -4.79 -7.09
CA PRO A 143 -7.55 -4.77 -6.37
C PRO A 143 -6.65 -5.94 -6.77
N ASP A 144 -5.35 -5.76 -6.60
CA ASP A 144 -4.42 -6.87 -6.66
C ASP A 144 -4.42 -7.61 -5.33
N VAL A 145 -4.59 -8.94 -5.36
CA VAL A 145 -4.49 -9.78 -4.16
C VAL A 145 -3.33 -10.76 -4.30
N ILE A 146 -2.34 -10.62 -3.42
CA ILE A 146 -1.06 -11.34 -3.49
C ILE A 146 -0.88 -12.18 -2.24
N HIS A 147 -0.53 -13.46 -2.40
CA HIS A 147 -0.13 -14.34 -1.31
C HIS A 147 1.37 -14.64 -1.37
N ARG A 148 2.06 -14.57 -0.23
CA ARG A 148 3.48 -14.95 -0.10
C ARG A 148 3.76 -15.61 1.25
N LYS A 149 4.87 -16.35 1.33
CA LYS A 149 5.40 -16.84 2.61
C LYS A 149 6.16 -15.74 3.34
N PHE A 150 5.92 -15.64 4.65
CA PHE A 150 6.61 -14.79 5.61
C PHE A 150 7.53 -15.68 6.45
N ARG A 151 8.84 -15.57 6.29
CA ARG A 151 9.85 -16.46 6.88
C ARG A 151 10.66 -15.71 7.92
N ASP A 152 11.21 -16.43 8.88
CA ASP A 152 12.12 -15.86 9.87
C ASP A 152 13.26 -15.08 9.20
N GLY A 153 13.52 -13.88 9.69
CA GLY A 153 14.47 -12.94 9.12
C GLY A 153 13.95 -12.10 7.96
N ASP A 154 12.67 -12.25 7.54
CA ASP A 154 12.05 -11.32 6.58
C ASP A 154 11.74 -9.98 7.25
N ILE A 155 11.89 -8.92 6.48
CA ILE A 155 11.38 -7.60 6.83
C ILE A 155 10.41 -7.17 5.73
N ILE A 156 9.20 -6.79 6.12
CA ILE A 156 8.22 -6.17 5.24
C ILE A 156 8.24 -4.66 5.48
N LEU A 157 8.30 -3.90 4.40
CA LEU A 157 8.12 -2.46 4.37
C LEU A 157 6.85 -2.16 3.58
N MET A 158 5.94 -1.40 4.18
CA MET A 158 4.82 -0.75 3.48
C MET A 158 5.07 0.75 3.52
N CYS A 159 4.94 1.44 2.39
CA CYS A 159 5.18 2.88 2.33
C CYS A 159 4.39 3.54 1.22
N THR A 160 4.11 4.83 1.41
CA THR A 160 3.63 5.71 0.35
C THR A 160 4.78 6.09 -0.59
N ASP A 161 4.45 6.64 -1.75
CA ASP A 161 5.38 7.14 -2.75
C ASP A 161 6.25 8.30 -2.23
N GLY A 162 5.77 9.05 -1.21
CA GLY A 162 6.54 10.06 -0.51
C GLY A 162 7.86 9.55 0.07
N LEU A 163 7.96 8.25 0.42
CA LEU A 163 9.25 7.65 0.76
C LEU A 163 10.09 7.38 -0.49
N THR A 164 9.54 6.66 -1.46
CA THR A 164 10.30 6.12 -2.60
C THR A 164 10.64 7.16 -3.66
N ASN A 165 9.97 8.31 -3.64
CA ASN A 165 10.33 9.47 -4.45
C ASN A 165 11.55 10.23 -3.87
N MET A 166 11.83 10.06 -2.57
CA MET A 166 12.90 10.78 -1.84
C MET A 166 14.10 9.89 -1.50
N VAL A 167 13.92 8.57 -1.39
CA VAL A 167 14.96 7.64 -0.93
C VAL A 167 15.08 6.48 -1.91
N SER A 168 16.28 6.21 -2.40
CA SER A 168 16.53 5.09 -3.33
C SER A 168 16.31 3.73 -2.68
N GLU A 169 15.99 2.71 -3.47
CA GLU A 169 15.79 1.34 -2.97
C GLU A 169 17.05 0.78 -2.28
N GLU A 170 18.23 1.15 -2.76
CA GLU A 170 19.51 0.78 -2.12
C GLU A 170 19.60 1.37 -0.72
N ARG A 171 19.29 2.67 -0.58
CA ARG A 171 19.30 3.34 0.72
C ARG A 171 18.22 2.83 1.66
N ILE A 172 17.02 2.57 1.16
CA ILE A 172 15.94 1.92 1.91
C ILE A 172 16.44 0.55 2.45
N LYS A 173 17.06 -0.26 1.60
CA LYS A 173 17.61 -1.56 1.99
C LYS A 173 18.65 -1.47 3.10
N GLU A 174 19.53 -0.48 3.05
CA GLU A 174 20.52 -0.23 4.09
C GLU A 174 19.85 0.10 5.43
N ILE A 175 18.92 1.06 5.44
CA ILE A 175 18.23 1.51 6.65
C ILE A 175 17.39 0.38 7.25
N LEU A 176 16.74 -0.47 6.44
CA LEU A 176 15.96 -1.61 6.94
C LEU A 176 16.79 -2.61 7.77
N LYS A 177 18.11 -2.66 7.56
CA LYS A 177 19.03 -3.54 8.31
C LYS A 177 19.57 -2.92 9.58
N GLU A 178 19.34 -1.64 9.80
CA GLU A 178 19.80 -0.95 10.99
C GLU A 178 19.02 -1.37 12.24
N GLU A 179 19.60 -1.11 13.42
CA GLU A 179 18.94 -1.29 14.70
C GLU A 179 18.07 -0.08 15.07
N GLY A 180 17.15 -0.27 16.01
CA GLY A 180 16.28 0.78 16.55
C GLY A 180 15.03 1.04 15.70
N ASP A 181 14.49 2.24 15.78
CA ASP A 181 13.26 2.63 15.05
C ASP A 181 13.56 2.91 13.58
N VAL A 182 13.45 1.87 12.78
CA VAL A 182 13.73 1.88 11.35
C VAL A 182 12.68 2.70 10.58
N SER A 183 11.42 2.68 11.01
CA SER A 183 10.35 3.46 10.35
C SER A 183 10.61 4.96 10.50
N LYS A 184 11.00 5.40 11.70
CA LYS A 184 11.41 6.78 11.92
C LYS A 184 12.62 7.18 11.09
N LYS A 185 13.66 6.32 11.02
CA LYS A 185 14.85 6.60 10.21
C LYS A 185 14.54 6.78 8.72
N LEU A 186 13.65 5.94 8.17
CA LEU A 186 13.20 6.06 6.78
C LEU A 186 12.45 7.38 6.54
N THR A 187 11.55 7.75 7.45
CA THR A 187 10.81 9.02 7.37
C THR A 187 11.75 10.22 7.52
N ASP A 188 12.69 10.18 8.45
CA ASP A 188 13.69 11.25 8.64
C ASP A 188 14.59 11.40 7.40
N GLU A 189 15.02 10.29 6.78
CA GLU A 189 15.83 10.31 5.56
C GLU A 189 15.05 10.93 4.39
N ALA A 190 13.77 10.57 4.21
CA ALA A 190 12.95 11.15 3.17
C ALA A 190 12.71 12.67 3.40
N ASN A 191 12.46 13.08 4.63
CA ASN A 191 12.31 14.49 4.98
C ASN A 191 13.61 15.28 4.73
N LYS A 192 14.76 14.70 5.07
CA LYS A 192 16.09 15.29 4.80
C LYS A 192 16.34 15.50 3.30
N ASN A 193 15.81 14.63 2.47
CA ASN A 193 15.94 14.70 1.01
C ASN A 193 14.88 15.61 0.35
N GLY A 194 14.09 16.31 1.16
CA GLY A 194 13.16 17.32 0.66
C GLY A 194 11.72 17.19 1.18
N GLY A 195 11.26 15.97 1.55
CA GLY A 195 9.94 15.74 2.14
C GLY A 195 8.80 16.34 1.31
N MET A 196 8.79 16.10 0.01
CA MET A 196 7.90 16.82 -0.93
C MET A 196 6.45 16.31 -0.89
N ASP A 197 6.19 15.20 -0.19
CA ASP A 197 4.86 14.59 -0.07
C ASP A 197 4.66 13.98 1.31
N ASN A 198 3.44 13.54 1.62
CA ASN A 198 3.12 12.81 2.84
C ASN A 198 3.88 11.46 2.87
N ILE A 199 4.57 11.20 3.98
CA ILE A 199 5.39 10.01 4.14
C ILE A 199 4.77 9.12 5.21
N THR A 200 4.26 7.98 4.79
CA THR A 200 3.81 6.92 5.69
C THR A 200 4.69 5.70 5.53
N VAL A 201 5.18 5.16 6.64
CA VAL A 201 6.08 4.00 6.67
C VAL A 201 5.67 3.03 7.77
N VAL A 202 5.46 1.77 7.40
CA VAL A 202 5.25 0.66 8.33
C VAL A 202 6.30 -0.40 8.08
N VAL A 203 7.00 -0.83 9.13
CA VAL A 203 8.02 -1.88 9.07
C VAL A 203 7.64 -3.03 9.99
N ILE A 204 7.61 -4.25 9.44
CA ILE A 204 7.27 -5.47 10.17
C ILE A 204 8.43 -6.45 10.03
N LYS A 205 9.00 -6.86 11.15
CA LYS A 205 10.09 -7.85 11.21
C LYS A 205 9.53 -9.17 11.76
N LYS A 206 9.94 -10.29 11.16
CA LYS A 206 9.62 -11.64 11.66
C LYS A 206 10.79 -12.22 12.41
#